data_2ca65d59f9d1d97f08d56401d1fbfe8e
#
_entry.id   2ca65d59f9d1d97f08d56401d1fbfe8e
#
_cell.length_a   1.000
_cell.length_b   1.000
_cell.length_c   1.000
_cell.angle_alpha   90.00
_cell.angle_beta   90.00
_cell.angle_gamma   90.00
#
_symmetry.space_group_name_H-M   'P 1'
#
loop_
_entity.id
_entity.type
_entity.pdbx_description
1 polymer ?
#
loop_
_entity_poly.entity_id
_entity_poly.type
_entity_poly.pdbx_seq_one_letter_code
_entity_poly.pdbx_strand_id
1 'polypeptide(L)'
;MSSHARIIALHLLRCAITSASMATLKSSSLPLNDIAIELRNLQPESTNKNDSRRDGQHHSATTQYPRGIRLVLITTGLMLSIFLSALDSTIISTAIPSITTELGSISNIAWYGSAYILTNAAFQPCWGKAYHYFPLKRTFLLSILVFEIGNVISATASGSEMLIFGRIVAGMGGGGVMTGAFISIALTAGPENRAAYMGLVGITFGTASVVGPLLGGLLTDGPGWRWCFWYVNLSCGLLRRLPSLCRTLKSLRISLPIGVTAALTMFLTFKDTLKPQDAPLRKKIINLDLNGGFLIAGCFCCFVLAMHWIGINSWTSARVIGSFIGFALLLVCFIANEWAMGDKAMVQARLFRNRLLLANLFYIFFLAGAFFPLLYTLPIQFQSVNDTSASQSGVRLIPLVLGVSVFTLISNGLLTFWRHYKPWLLSGALLATAGNAVIYTLDAKTATKQWIGYELITATGIGLALQVPMIANQALVPADDMPAATSLTLFVENCGTALFVASGEAAFTNGLLSSLRANLPHVDARKVLDAGATQIRRSFEGSDLDEILASYLYGCKTGHLIPVACGAIAAAISLSNAGPAAVKEVKMRMKKMHER
;
A
#
# COMPACT_ATOMS: atom_id res chain seq x y z
N MET A 1 -18.33 24.93 -18.06
CA MET A 1 -19.47 24.00 -18.24
C MET A 1 -20.71 24.70 -17.75
N SER A 2 -21.67 24.93 -18.62
CA SER A 2 -22.81 25.84 -18.42
C SER A 2 -23.83 25.30 -17.41
N SER A 3 -24.51 26.22 -16.74
CA SER A 3 -25.59 26.01 -15.77
C SER A 3 -26.66 25.02 -16.25
N HIS A 4 -26.90 24.92 -17.56
CA HIS A 4 -27.89 24.01 -18.16
C HIS A 4 -27.55 22.52 -18.04
N ALA A 5 -26.27 22.13 -18.06
CA ALA A 5 -25.85 20.72 -17.90
C ALA A 5 -26.08 20.20 -16.48
N ARG A 6 -26.02 21.07 -15.47
CA ARG A 6 -26.32 20.72 -14.08
C ARG A 6 -27.81 20.48 -13.83
N ILE A 7 -28.67 21.23 -14.49
CA ILE A 7 -30.13 21.12 -14.33
C ILE A 7 -30.65 19.84 -14.99
N ILE A 8 -30.12 19.47 -16.16
CA ILE A 8 -30.49 18.23 -16.85
C ILE A 8 -30.01 16.98 -16.08
N ALA A 9 -28.79 17.00 -15.53
CA ALA A 9 -28.29 15.90 -14.70
C ALA A 9 -29.11 15.72 -13.41
N LEU A 10 -29.54 16.81 -12.77
CA LEU A 10 -30.40 16.77 -11.59
C LEU A 10 -31.83 16.27 -11.91
N HIS A 11 -32.39 16.58 -13.06
CA HIS A 11 -33.71 16.09 -13.49
C HIS A 11 -33.67 14.57 -13.81
N LEU A 12 -32.64 14.08 -14.50
CA LEU A 12 -32.48 12.65 -14.80
C LEU A 12 -32.24 11.84 -13.52
N LEU A 13 -31.49 12.37 -12.55
CA LEU A 13 -31.30 11.71 -11.26
C LEU A 13 -32.59 11.66 -10.42
N ARG A 14 -33.40 12.72 -10.46
CA ARG A 14 -34.71 12.76 -9.77
C ARG A 14 -35.68 11.74 -10.35
N CYS A 15 -35.75 11.58 -11.67
CA CYS A 15 -36.56 10.56 -12.31
C CYS A 15 -36.15 9.14 -11.98
N ALA A 16 -34.84 8.85 -11.89
CA ALA A 16 -34.32 7.55 -11.49
C ALA A 16 -34.62 7.19 -10.02
N ILE A 17 -34.56 8.18 -9.13
CA ILE A 17 -34.85 7.98 -7.69
C ILE A 17 -36.35 7.78 -7.44
N THR A 18 -37.23 8.51 -8.15
CA THR A 18 -38.69 8.34 -8.04
C THR A 18 -39.16 6.99 -8.58
N SER A 19 -38.52 6.48 -9.65
CA SER A 19 -38.85 5.16 -10.21
C SER A 19 -38.44 4.00 -9.29
N ALA A 20 -37.29 4.14 -8.59
CA ALA A 20 -36.82 3.12 -7.63
C ALA A 20 -37.59 3.15 -6.31
N SER A 21 -38.12 4.33 -5.89
CA SER A 21 -38.90 4.48 -4.67
C SER A 21 -40.34 3.96 -4.81
N MET A 22 -40.92 3.99 -6.01
CA MET A 22 -42.26 3.44 -6.25
C MET A 22 -42.32 1.91 -6.30
N ALA A 23 -41.20 1.26 -6.57
CA ALA A 23 -41.11 -0.21 -6.57
C ALA A 23 -41.04 -0.81 -5.16
N THR A 24 -40.59 -0.05 -4.17
CA THR A 24 -40.42 -0.50 -2.77
C THR A 24 -41.61 -0.16 -1.87
N LEU A 25 -42.52 0.69 -2.31
CA LEU A 25 -43.70 1.12 -1.52
C LEU A 25 -44.97 0.27 -1.69
N LYS A 26 -44.87 -0.84 -2.45
CA LYS A 26 -46.02 -1.75 -2.69
C LYS A 26 -46.15 -2.91 -1.70
N SER A 27 -45.36 -2.97 -0.62
CA SER A 27 -45.35 -4.12 0.30
C SER A 27 -45.36 -3.77 1.81
N SER A 28 -45.90 -2.64 2.23
CA SER A 28 -46.18 -2.44 3.67
C SER A 28 -47.42 -1.56 3.90
N SER A 29 -48.49 -2.18 4.32
CA SER A 29 -49.74 -1.55 4.80
C SER A 29 -49.53 -1.05 6.22
N LEU A 30 -49.35 0.27 6.39
CA LEU A 30 -49.45 0.97 7.67
C LEU A 30 -50.33 2.23 7.48
N PRO A 31 -51.28 2.52 8.41
CA PRO A 31 -52.25 3.61 8.26
C PRO A 31 -51.59 4.97 8.45
N LEU A 32 -52.00 5.93 7.61
CA LEU A 32 -51.49 7.30 7.49
C LEU A 32 -51.65 8.18 8.77
N ASN A 33 -52.41 7.74 9.77
CA ASN A 33 -52.63 8.51 11.00
C ASN A 33 -51.48 8.48 11.99
N ASP A 34 -50.63 7.43 11.98
CA ASP A 34 -49.53 7.32 12.93
C ASP A 34 -48.33 8.19 12.54
N ILE A 35 -48.20 8.52 11.26
CA ILE A 35 -47.14 9.40 10.74
C ILE A 35 -47.40 10.88 11.14
N ALA A 36 -48.64 11.27 11.25
CA ALA A 36 -49.02 12.65 11.62
C ALA A 36 -48.80 12.96 13.12
N ILE A 37 -48.86 11.94 13.98
CA ILE A 37 -48.63 12.08 15.43
C ILE A 37 -47.13 12.17 15.72
N GLU A 38 -46.29 11.43 14.98
CA GLU A 38 -44.85 11.44 15.17
C GLU A 38 -44.17 12.74 14.65
N LEU A 39 -44.77 13.40 13.65
CA LEU A 39 -44.30 14.69 13.14
C LEU A 39 -44.68 15.88 14.05
N ARG A 40 -45.71 15.73 14.92
CA ARG A 40 -46.13 16.78 15.85
C ARG A 40 -45.24 16.85 17.10
N ASN A 41 -44.56 15.77 17.45
CA ASN A 41 -43.66 15.68 18.61
C ASN A 41 -42.21 16.12 18.30
N LEU A 42 -41.94 16.65 17.09
CA LEU A 42 -40.64 17.14 16.68
C LEU A 42 -40.51 18.67 16.61
N GLN A 43 -41.50 19.42 17.14
CA GLN A 43 -41.34 20.87 17.31
C GLN A 43 -40.61 21.16 18.64
N PRO A 44 -39.54 21.97 18.66
CA PRO A 44 -38.90 22.35 19.91
C PRO A 44 -39.76 23.34 20.68
N GLU A 45 -40.13 22.99 21.90
CA GLU A 45 -40.74 23.90 22.89
C GLU A 45 -39.79 25.08 23.16
N SER A 46 -40.36 26.29 23.00
CA SER A 46 -39.73 27.53 23.39
C SER A 46 -39.72 27.65 24.92
N THR A 47 -38.62 27.34 25.57
CA THR A 47 -38.41 27.60 26.99
C THR A 47 -37.57 28.86 27.22
N ASN A 48 -38.22 29.75 27.85
CA ASN A 48 -37.90 30.93 28.65
C ASN A 48 -36.42 31.13 29.04
N LYS A 49 -35.93 32.34 28.75
CA LYS A 49 -34.70 32.89 29.33
C LYS A 49 -34.97 33.23 30.80
N ASN A 50 -34.21 32.63 31.68
CA ASN A 50 -33.63 33.12 32.93
C ASN A 50 -33.43 31.93 33.87
N ASP A 51 -32.23 31.39 33.93
CA ASP A 51 -31.58 31.15 35.22
C ASP A 51 -30.09 30.69 35.06
N SER A 52 -29.28 31.37 35.88
CA SER A 52 -28.01 30.88 36.49
C SER A 52 -26.86 30.44 35.60
N ARG A 53 -25.94 31.39 35.48
CA ARG A 53 -24.51 31.21 35.49
C ARG A 53 -24.08 30.19 36.56
N ARG A 54 -23.55 29.04 36.14
CA ARG A 54 -22.41 28.33 36.76
C ARG A 54 -22.19 26.97 36.06
N ASP A 55 -20.93 26.74 35.79
CA ASP A 55 -20.26 25.45 35.53
C ASP A 55 -20.49 24.79 34.16
N GLY A 56 -19.38 24.67 33.43
CA GLY A 56 -19.21 23.80 32.28
C GLY A 56 -18.63 24.49 31.05
N GLN A 57 -17.51 25.23 31.20
CA GLN A 57 -16.66 25.52 30.05
C GLN A 57 -16.01 24.21 29.55
N HIS A 58 -16.80 23.35 28.89
CA HIS A 58 -16.25 22.47 27.89
C HIS A 58 -15.82 23.33 26.70
N HIS A 59 -14.58 23.79 26.73
CA HIS A 59 -13.92 24.27 25.54
C HIS A 59 -13.95 23.15 24.50
N SER A 60 -14.94 23.15 23.64
CA SER A 60 -14.83 22.56 22.31
C SER A 60 -13.75 23.35 21.60
N ALA A 61 -12.50 22.91 21.75
CA ALA A 61 -11.40 23.43 20.98
C ALA A 61 -11.74 23.17 19.51
N THR A 62 -12.20 24.21 18.83
CA THR A 62 -12.38 24.21 17.38
C THR A 62 -11.02 23.87 16.78
N THR A 63 -10.88 22.64 16.30
CA THR A 63 -9.64 22.15 15.68
C THR A 63 -9.43 22.98 14.41
N GLN A 64 -8.61 24.02 14.49
CA GLN A 64 -8.28 24.88 13.36
C GLN A 64 -7.37 24.10 12.41
N TYR A 65 -7.93 23.58 11.33
CA TYR A 65 -7.15 22.96 10.25
C TYR A 65 -6.29 24.01 9.54
N PRO A 66 -5.03 23.69 9.18
CA PRO A 66 -4.19 24.60 8.42
C PRO A 66 -4.85 24.94 7.08
N ARG A 67 -4.77 26.21 6.65
CA ARG A 67 -5.37 26.75 5.42
C ARG A 67 -4.32 27.48 4.58
N GLY A 68 -4.64 27.69 3.29
CA GLY A 68 -3.79 28.46 2.37
C GLY A 68 -2.42 27.85 2.15
N ILE A 69 -1.41 28.70 1.98
CA ILE A 69 -0.04 28.30 1.62
C ILE A 69 0.58 27.29 2.60
N ARG A 70 0.23 27.38 3.88
CA ARG A 70 0.73 26.45 4.89
C ARG A 70 0.26 25.02 4.64
N LEU A 71 -1.02 24.82 4.28
CA LEU A 71 -1.54 23.49 3.93
C LEU A 71 -0.85 22.94 2.67
N VAL A 72 -0.61 23.80 1.66
CA VAL A 72 0.10 23.42 0.42
C VAL A 72 1.52 22.96 0.75
N LEU A 73 2.25 23.71 1.57
CA LEU A 73 3.63 23.35 1.95
C LEU A 73 3.69 22.03 2.74
N ILE A 74 2.79 21.84 3.71
CA ILE A 74 2.69 20.56 4.45
C ILE A 74 2.42 19.41 3.49
N THR A 75 1.43 19.55 2.61
CA THR A 75 1.07 18.51 1.65
C THR A 75 2.23 18.20 0.70
N THR A 76 2.91 19.23 0.19
CA THR A 76 4.08 19.03 -0.68
C THR A 76 5.19 18.28 0.05
N GLY A 77 5.50 18.63 1.31
CA GLY A 77 6.50 17.91 2.11
C GLY A 77 6.13 16.44 2.35
N LEU A 78 4.85 16.16 2.60
CA LEU A 78 4.35 14.79 2.75
C LEU A 78 4.43 14.02 1.43
N MET A 79 4.03 14.62 0.31
CA MET A 79 4.11 13.98 -1.01
C MET A 79 5.56 13.69 -1.41
N LEU A 80 6.50 14.62 -1.15
CA LEU A 80 7.94 14.38 -1.36
C LEU A 80 8.47 13.21 -0.52
N SER A 81 8.03 13.09 0.74
CA SER A 81 8.45 11.99 1.61
C SER A 81 7.89 10.63 1.12
N ILE A 82 6.64 10.60 0.66
CA ILE A 82 6.01 9.40 0.07
C ILE A 82 6.72 9.05 -1.24
N PHE A 83 6.96 10.04 -2.10
CA PHE A 83 7.67 9.85 -3.37
C PHE A 83 9.04 9.22 -3.14
N LEU A 84 9.78 9.70 -2.16
CA LEU A 84 11.09 9.21 -1.79
C LEU A 84 11.07 7.74 -1.37
N SER A 85 10.16 7.38 -0.45
CA SER A 85 10.00 5.99 0.02
C SER A 85 9.53 5.04 -1.08
N ALA A 86 8.62 5.49 -1.95
CA ALA A 86 8.13 4.72 -3.08
C ALA A 86 9.21 4.56 -4.17
N LEU A 87 9.97 5.62 -4.44
CA LEU A 87 11.08 5.59 -5.40
C LEU A 87 12.15 4.59 -4.95
N ASP A 88 12.55 4.60 -3.67
CA ASP A 88 13.54 3.70 -3.10
C ASP A 88 13.14 2.21 -3.24
N SER A 89 11.85 1.91 -3.10
CA SER A 89 11.34 0.54 -3.26
C SER A 89 11.39 0.04 -4.72
N THR A 90 11.30 0.95 -5.70
CA THR A 90 11.18 0.60 -7.12
C THR A 90 12.47 0.75 -7.92
N ILE A 91 13.33 1.70 -7.53
CA ILE A 91 14.58 2.00 -8.25
C ILE A 91 15.57 0.84 -8.27
N ILE A 92 15.56 0.01 -7.22
CA ILE A 92 16.50 -1.10 -7.07
C ILE A 92 16.28 -2.20 -8.12
N SER A 93 15.06 -2.36 -8.63
CA SER A 93 14.70 -3.44 -9.57
C SER A 93 15.58 -3.48 -10.81
N THR A 94 15.99 -2.32 -11.32
CA THR A 94 16.87 -2.20 -12.49
C THR A 94 18.35 -2.22 -12.14
N ALA A 95 18.71 -2.00 -10.89
CA ALA A 95 20.07 -2.03 -10.41
C ALA A 95 20.55 -3.45 -10.01
N ILE A 96 19.63 -4.38 -9.74
CA ILE A 96 19.94 -5.75 -9.28
C ILE A 96 21.01 -6.46 -10.13
N PRO A 97 20.96 -6.48 -11.49
CA PRO A 97 21.98 -7.19 -12.28
C PRO A 97 23.39 -6.63 -12.04
N SER A 98 23.53 -5.30 -12.00
CA SER A 98 24.81 -4.64 -11.76
C SER A 98 25.33 -4.87 -10.34
N ILE A 99 24.45 -4.80 -9.34
CA ILE A 99 24.75 -5.12 -7.93
C ILE A 99 25.28 -6.56 -7.82
N THR A 100 24.59 -7.50 -8.45
CA THR A 100 24.93 -8.93 -8.39
C THR A 100 26.27 -9.22 -9.02
N THR A 101 26.55 -8.59 -10.17
CA THR A 101 27.83 -8.74 -10.88
C THR A 101 28.99 -8.20 -10.04
N GLU A 102 28.82 -7.03 -9.41
CA GLU A 102 29.88 -6.39 -8.63
C GLU A 102 30.12 -7.05 -7.27
N LEU A 103 29.03 -7.42 -6.55
CA LEU A 103 29.14 -8.03 -5.23
C LEU A 103 29.31 -9.56 -5.26
N GLY A 104 29.28 -10.19 -6.44
CA GLY A 104 29.53 -11.63 -6.63
C GLY A 104 28.53 -12.56 -5.93
N SER A 105 27.30 -12.10 -5.65
CA SER A 105 26.35 -12.82 -4.80
C SER A 105 24.98 -13.00 -5.47
N ILE A 106 24.89 -13.99 -6.35
CA ILE A 106 23.64 -14.36 -7.04
C ILE A 106 22.61 -14.90 -6.05
N SER A 107 23.05 -15.63 -5.01
CA SER A 107 22.15 -16.23 -3.99
C SER A 107 21.36 -15.20 -3.17
N ASN A 108 21.81 -13.94 -3.12
CA ASN A 108 21.22 -12.90 -2.27
C ASN A 108 20.31 -11.93 -3.04
N ILE A 109 20.06 -12.16 -4.33
CA ILE A 109 19.27 -11.28 -5.21
C ILE A 109 17.89 -10.96 -4.59
N ALA A 110 17.20 -11.98 -4.13
CA ALA A 110 15.86 -11.85 -3.53
C ALA A 110 15.86 -10.92 -2.31
N TRP A 111 16.95 -10.87 -1.54
CA TRP A 111 17.04 -10.07 -0.34
C TRP A 111 17.23 -8.57 -0.57
N TYR A 112 17.81 -8.17 -1.70
CA TYR A 112 18.05 -6.75 -1.99
C TYR A 112 16.77 -5.91 -2.03
N GLY A 113 15.68 -6.47 -2.56
CA GLY A 113 14.35 -5.85 -2.56
C GLY A 113 13.50 -6.22 -1.35
N SER A 114 13.42 -7.54 -1.04
CA SER A 114 12.50 -8.06 -0.02
C SER A 114 12.84 -7.57 1.38
N ALA A 115 14.13 -7.40 1.74
CA ALA A 115 14.52 -6.93 3.07
C ALA A 115 13.90 -5.57 3.40
N TYR A 116 13.83 -4.65 2.43
CA TYR A 116 13.18 -3.36 2.61
C TYR A 116 11.67 -3.50 2.81
N ILE A 117 11.00 -4.25 1.93
CA ILE A 117 9.53 -4.40 1.97
C ILE A 117 9.09 -5.09 3.26
N LEU A 118 9.80 -6.14 3.69
CA LEU A 118 9.45 -6.91 4.89
C LEU A 118 9.62 -6.07 6.17
N THR A 119 10.72 -5.32 6.28
CA THR A 119 10.95 -4.47 7.45
C THR A 119 10.05 -3.23 7.44
N ASN A 120 9.75 -2.67 6.26
CA ASN A 120 8.75 -1.62 6.12
C ASN A 120 7.39 -2.07 6.68
N ALA A 121 6.90 -3.24 6.26
CA ALA A 121 5.65 -3.81 6.76
C ALA A 121 5.68 -4.08 8.28
N ALA A 122 6.72 -4.76 8.76
CA ALA A 122 6.80 -5.22 10.14
C ALA A 122 6.84 -4.09 11.17
N PHE A 123 7.48 -2.97 10.84
CA PHE A 123 7.65 -1.85 11.78
C PHE A 123 6.59 -0.75 11.65
N GLN A 124 5.67 -0.82 10.66
CA GLN A 124 4.57 0.15 10.54
C GLN A 124 3.72 0.31 11.81
N PRO A 125 3.26 -0.75 12.49
CA PRO A 125 2.49 -0.59 13.71
C PRO A 125 3.30 -0.05 14.88
N CYS A 126 4.62 -0.36 14.96
CA CYS A 126 5.51 0.25 15.94
C CYS A 126 5.57 1.76 15.76
N TRP A 127 5.68 2.23 14.51
CA TRP A 127 5.61 3.66 14.19
C TRP A 127 4.23 4.25 14.48
N GLY A 128 3.14 3.54 14.23
CA GLY A 128 1.80 3.97 14.60
C GLY A 128 1.70 4.29 16.09
N LYS A 129 2.29 3.44 16.94
CA LYS A 129 2.42 3.70 18.38
C LYS A 129 3.37 4.84 18.70
N ALA A 130 4.48 4.95 17.99
CA ALA A 130 5.39 6.09 18.17
C ALA A 130 4.66 7.41 17.91
N TYR A 131 3.84 7.49 16.87
CA TYR A 131 3.02 8.66 16.55
C TYR A 131 1.91 8.94 17.58
N HIS A 132 1.48 7.94 18.34
CA HIS A 132 0.52 8.11 19.42
C HIS A 132 1.18 8.66 20.71
N TYR A 133 2.40 8.16 21.04
CA TYR A 133 3.08 8.50 22.30
C TYR A 133 4.01 9.71 22.21
N PHE A 134 4.50 10.05 21.02
CA PHE A 134 5.46 11.13 20.82
C PHE A 134 4.90 12.24 19.92
N PRO A 135 5.47 13.46 19.96
CA PRO A 135 5.06 14.54 19.06
C PRO A 135 5.19 14.13 17.60
N LEU A 136 4.12 14.27 16.83
CA LEU A 136 4.01 13.82 15.43
C LEU A 136 5.17 14.33 14.57
N LYS A 137 5.50 15.62 14.68
CA LYS A 137 6.59 16.26 13.95
C LYS A 137 7.95 15.58 14.22
N ARG A 138 8.30 15.37 15.51
CA ARG A 138 9.58 14.78 15.88
C ARG A 138 9.68 13.33 15.44
N THR A 139 8.60 12.58 15.59
CA THR A 139 8.52 11.17 15.18
C THR A 139 8.66 11.04 13.67
N PHE A 140 8.03 11.94 12.89
CA PHE A 140 8.15 11.93 11.43
C PHE A 140 9.58 12.26 10.97
N LEU A 141 10.21 13.26 11.59
CA LEU A 141 11.61 13.60 11.29
C LEU A 141 12.56 12.44 11.66
N LEU A 142 12.29 11.73 12.76
CA LEU A 142 13.06 10.56 13.16
C LEU A 142 12.91 9.42 12.14
N SER A 143 11.70 9.19 11.62
CA SER A 143 11.49 8.16 10.59
C SER A 143 12.24 8.46 9.29
N ILE A 144 12.25 9.73 8.85
CA ILE A 144 13.07 10.17 7.71
C ILE A 144 14.57 9.95 8.02
N LEU A 145 15.03 10.30 9.20
CA LEU A 145 16.45 10.11 9.57
C LEU A 145 16.86 8.64 9.52
N VAL A 146 16.05 7.73 10.07
CA VAL A 146 16.33 6.28 10.03
C VAL A 146 16.35 5.79 8.59
N PHE A 147 15.40 6.24 7.74
CA PHE A 147 15.36 5.91 6.32
C PHE A 147 16.63 6.34 5.58
N GLU A 148 17.06 7.58 5.81
CA GLU A 148 18.28 8.13 5.19
C GLU A 148 19.57 7.41 5.64
N ILE A 149 19.67 7.05 6.94
CA ILE A 149 20.79 6.26 7.46
C ILE A 149 20.87 4.91 6.72
N GLY A 150 19.73 4.22 6.53
CA GLY A 150 19.67 2.97 5.79
C GLY A 150 20.15 3.11 4.34
N ASN A 151 19.76 4.20 3.66
CA ASN A 151 20.17 4.49 2.30
C ASN A 151 21.67 4.82 2.20
N VAL A 152 22.24 5.54 3.19
CA VAL A 152 23.69 5.78 3.26
C VAL A 152 24.45 4.46 3.44
N ILE A 153 23.99 3.56 4.32
CA ILE A 153 24.61 2.25 4.50
C ILE A 153 24.55 1.45 3.18
N SER A 154 23.41 1.45 2.49
CA SER A 154 23.22 0.78 1.20
C SER A 154 24.15 1.36 0.10
N ALA A 155 24.25 2.68 0.04
CA ALA A 155 25.11 3.37 -0.94
C ALA A 155 26.62 3.13 -0.73
N THR A 156 27.03 2.92 0.52
CA THR A 156 28.44 2.66 0.89
C THR A 156 28.76 1.17 1.01
N ALA A 157 27.82 0.28 0.66
CA ALA A 157 27.99 -1.16 0.82
C ALA A 157 29.18 -1.69 0.01
N SER A 158 30.09 -2.37 0.71
CA SER A 158 31.24 -3.08 0.14
C SER A 158 30.97 -4.58 -0.11
N GLY A 159 29.85 -5.10 0.41
CA GLY A 159 29.44 -6.48 0.26
C GLY A 159 27.92 -6.63 0.35
N SER A 160 27.43 -7.80 -0.06
CA SER A 160 26.01 -8.14 -0.11
C SER A 160 25.33 -8.02 1.25
N GLU A 161 25.97 -8.47 2.32
CA GLU A 161 25.41 -8.43 3.69
C GLU A 161 25.19 -7.00 4.17
N MET A 162 26.17 -6.10 3.90
CA MET A 162 26.06 -4.69 4.27
C MET A 162 24.94 -4.00 3.49
N LEU A 163 24.74 -4.35 2.22
CA LEU A 163 23.64 -3.84 1.41
C LEU A 163 22.30 -4.30 1.99
N ILE A 164 22.15 -5.59 2.30
CA ILE A 164 20.91 -6.13 2.92
C ILE A 164 20.64 -5.46 4.27
N PHE A 165 21.66 -5.28 5.11
CA PHE A 165 21.50 -4.56 6.38
C PHE A 165 21.05 -3.11 6.17
N GLY A 166 21.61 -2.40 5.20
CA GLY A 166 21.18 -1.06 4.82
C GLY A 166 19.70 -1.03 4.37
N ARG A 167 19.27 -2.04 3.59
CA ARG A 167 17.87 -2.20 3.17
C ARG A 167 16.92 -2.46 4.33
N ILE A 168 17.36 -3.25 5.33
CA ILE A 168 16.60 -3.48 6.57
C ILE A 168 16.36 -2.15 7.30
N VAL A 169 17.41 -1.36 7.52
CA VAL A 169 17.33 -0.08 8.22
C VAL A 169 16.49 0.93 7.43
N ALA A 170 16.69 1.01 6.10
CA ALA A 170 15.90 1.88 5.23
C ALA A 170 14.40 1.49 5.27
N GLY A 171 14.09 0.19 5.22
CA GLY A 171 12.71 -0.31 5.32
C GLY A 171 12.05 0.05 6.65
N MET A 172 12.76 -0.09 7.78
CA MET A 172 12.25 0.34 9.08
C MET A 172 11.88 1.83 9.08
N GLY A 173 12.75 2.71 8.53
CA GLY A 173 12.47 4.13 8.39
C GLY A 173 11.34 4.43 7.42
N GLY A 174 11.31 3.78 6.27
CA GLY A 174 10.29 3.92 5.23
C GLY A 174 8.88 3.60 5.72
N GLY A 175 8.73 2.55 6.56
CA GLY A 175 7.47 2.23 7.24
C GLY A 175 6.97 3.37 8.12
N GLY A 176 7.88 4.06 8.81
CA GLY A 176 7.58 5.25 9.60
C GLY A 176 7.16 6.44 8.75
N VAL A 177 7.86 6.69 7.64
CA VAL A 177 7.55 7.76 6.68
C VAL A 177 6.15 7.57 6.10
N MET A 178 5.83 6.37 5.61
CA MET A 178 4.51 6.07 5.05
C MET A 178 3.40 6.23 6.09
N THR A 179 3.53 5.57 7.24
CA THR A 179 2.55 5.66 8.33
C THR A 179 2.34 7.11 8.79
N GLY A 180 3.44 7.84 8.99
CA GLY A 180 3.40 9.23 9.43
C GLY A 180 2.78 10.17 8.40
N ALA A 181 3.00 9.94 7.11
CA ALA A 181 2.40 10.73 6.05
C ALA A 181 0.87 10.55 6.02
N PHE A 182 0.38 9.31 6.09
CA PHE A 182 -1.06 9.02 6.15
C PHE A 182 -1.73 9.61 7.40
N ILE A 183 -1.08 9.48 8.57
CA ILE A 183 -1.57 10.09 9.83
C ILE A 183 -1.59 11.61 9.71
N SER A 184 -0.52 12.21 9.18
CA SER A 184 -0.41 13.66 9.00
C SER A 184 -1.50 14.20 8.08
N ILE A 185 -1.80 13.53 6.97
CA ILE A 185 -2.90 13.89 6.07
C ILE A 185 -4.23 13.80 6.82
N ALA A 186 -4.47 12.71 7.56
CA ALA A 186 -5.71 12.51 8.30
C ALA A 186 -5.97 13.60 9.35
N LEU A 187 -4.92 14.17 9.93
CA LEU A 187 -4.98 15.22 10.97
C LEU A 187 -4.96 16.65 10.42
N THR A 188 -4.36 16.87 9.24
CA THR A 188 -4.23 18.21 8.63
C THR A 188 -5.33 18.50 7.61
N ALA A 189 -5.79 17.50 6.89
CA ALA A 189 -6.93 17.63 6.01
C ALA A 189 -8.23 17.51 6.81
N GLY A 190 -9.10 18.51 6.73
CA GLY A 190 -10.44 18.41 7.31
C GLY A 190 -11.16 17.17 6.79
N PRO A 191 -12.11 16.60 7.57
CA PRO A 191 -12.82 15.36 7.21
C PRO A 191 -13.43 15.39 5.80
N GLU A 192 -13.82 16.59 5.35
CA GLU A 192 -14.44 16.81 4.03
C GLU A 192 -13.45 16.60 2.88
N ASN A 193 -12.19 17.02 3.03
CA ASN A 193 -11.18 17.00 1.98
C ASN A 193 -10.19 15.83 2.11
N ARG A 194 -10.26 15.05 3.19
CA ARG A 194 -9.31 13.97 3.47
C ARG A 194 -9.17 12.98 2.31
N ALA A 195 -10.30 12.57 1.71
CA ALA A 195 -10.29 11.64 0.59
C ALA A 195 -9.52 12.20 -0.62
N ALA A 196 -9.68 13.49 -0.95
CA ALA A 196 -8.95 14.12 -2.05
C ALA A 196 -7.43 14.11 -1.81
N TYR A 197 -6.98 14.42 -0.58
CA TYR A 197 -5.56 14.36 -0.23
C TYR A 197 -5.00 12.92 -0.25
N MET A 198 -5.80 11.93 0.12
CA MET A 198 -5.41 10.52 -0.04
C MET A 198 -5.27 10.14 -1.53
N GLY A 199 -6.07 10.74 -2.42
CA GLY A 199 -5.90 10.58 -3.87
C GLY A 199 -4.53 11.06 -4.37
N LEU A 200 -4.01 12.16 -3.81
CA LEU A 200 -2.67 12.66 -4.14
C LEU A 200 -1.56 11.66 -3.75
N VAL A 201 -1.74 10.91 -2.66
CA VAL A 201 -0.82 9.83 -2.29
C VAL A 201 -0.75 8.78 -3.39
N GLY A 202 -1.89 8.36 -3.92
CA GLY A 202 -1.97 7.37 -5.01
C GLY A 202 -1.21 7.82 -6.26
N ILE A 203 -1.40 9.07 -6.71
CA ILE A 203 -0.64 9.64 -7.84
C ILE A 203 0.85 9.72 -7.55
N THR A 204 1.23 10.14 -6.36
CA THR A 204 2.63 10.25 -5.95
C THR A 204 3.32 8.88 -6.00
N PHE A 205 2.67 7.86 -5.45
CA PHE A 205 3.18 6.48 -5.48
C PHE A 205 3.29 5.94 -6.91
N GLY A 206 2.26 6.13 -7.73
CA GLY A 206 2.28 5.69 -9.13
C GLY A 206 3.33 6.40 -9.97
N THR A 207 3.53 7.71 -9.76
CA THR A 207 4.60 8.45 -10.43
C THR A 207 5.97 7.92 -10.03
N ALA A 208 6.20 7.66 -8.74
CA ALA A 208 7.44 7.06 -8.25
C ALA A 208 7.69 5.68 -8.83
N SER A 209 6.64 4.86 -8.97
CA SER A 209 6.72 3.49 -9.53
C SER A 209 7.13 3.47 -11.01
N VAL A 210 6.78 4.50 -11.78
CA VAL A 210 7.20 4.65 -13.19
C VAL A 210 8.60 5.27 -13.28
N VAL A 211 8.85 6.32 -12.51
CA VAL A 211 10.12 7.07 -12.52
C VAL A 211 11.26 6.22 -11.94
N GLY A 212 10.98 5.34 -10.95
CA GLY A 212 11.97 4.50 -10.27
C GLY A 212 12.81 3.66 -11.23
N PRO A 213 12.23 2.74 -11.99
CA PRO A 213 12.97 1.91 -12.93
C PRO A 213 13.69 2.72 -14.02
N LEU A 214 13.11 3.83 -14.50
CA LEU A 214 13.74 4.69 -15.50
C LEU A 214 15.01 5.36 -14.94
N LEU A 215 14.92 5.97 -13.76
CA LEU A 215 16.06 6.56 -13.09
C LEU A 215 17.09 5.50 -12.68
N GLY A 216 16.63 4.37 -12.16
CA GLY A 216 17.50 3.27 -11.76
C GLY A 216 18.34 2.73 -12.90
N GLY A 217 17.74 2.56 -14.09
CA GLY A 217 18.46 2.19 -15.31
C GLY A 217 19.50 3.24 -15.71
N LEU A 218 19.09 4.51 -15.85
CA LEU A 218 20.00 5.61 -16.22
C LEU A 218 21.19 5.77 -15.26
N LEU A 219 20.93 5.59 -13.95
CA LEU A 219 21.97 5.72 -12.94
C LEU A 219 22.93 4.52 -12.95
N THR A 220 22.39 3.32 -13.14
CA THR A 220 23.16 2.09 -13.16
C THR A 220 24.09 2.04 -14.38
N ASP A 221 23.60 2.46 -15.54
CA ASP A 221 24.35 2.51 -16.79
C ASP A 221 25.39 3.65 -16.83
N GLY A 222 25.18 4.70 -16.03
CA GLY A 222 26.04 5.88 -15.97
C GLY A 222 27.04 5.83 -14.81
N PRO A 223 26.75 6.50 -13.68
CA PRO A 223 27.69 6.61 -12.56
C PRO A 223 27.79 5.36 -11.69
N GLY A 224 26.89 4.37 -11.89
CA GLY A 224 26.85 3.10 -11.18
C GLY A 224 25.68 2.96 -10.19
N TRP A 225 25.33 1.71 -9.85
CA TRP A 225 24.15 1.36 -9.04
C TRP A 225 24.11 2.02 -7.64
N ARG A 226 25.27 2.30 -7.05
CA ARG A 226 25.34 2.98 -5.74
C ARG A 226 24.64 4.34 -5.77
N TRP A 227 24.60 4.97 -6.93
CA TRP A 227 23.92 6.24 -7.11
C TRP A 227 22.41 6.11 -6.99
N CYS A 228 21.81 4.96 -7.19
CA CYS A 228 20.40 4.72 -6.92
C CYS A 228 20.05 5.04 -5.45
N PHE A 229 20.95 4.77 -4.51
CA PHE A 229 20.78 5.10 -3.10
C PHE A 229 21.25 6.53 -2.76
N TRP A 230 22.23 7.04 -3.46
CA TRP A 230 22.64 8.43 -3.33
C TRP A 230 21.61 9.39 -3.95
N TYR A 231 20.95 9.04 -5.04
CA TYR A 231 19.99 9.89 -5.77
C TYR A 231 18.59 9.93 -5.19
N VAL A 232 18.20 8.91 -4.47
CA VAL A 232 16.99 9.00 -3.62
C VAL A 232 17.07 10.27 -2.77
N ASN A 233 18.23 10.79 -2.66
CA ASN A 233 18.67 11.93 -1.92
C ASN A 233 19.06 13.18 -2.78
N LEU A 234 18.80 13.27 -4.09
CA LEU A 234 19.33 14.35 -4.92
C LEU A 234 18.33 15.47 -5.25
N SER A 235 18.54 16.63 -4.74
CA SER A 235 18.42 17.91 -5.48
C SER A 235 19.03 19.07 -4.67
N CYS A 236 20.28 19.42 -4.92
CA CYS A 236 20.85 20.66 -4.45
C CYS A 236 21.70 21.36 -5.52
N GLY A 237 21.04 22.14 -6.37
CA GLY A 237 21.71 23.18 -7.17
C GLY A 237 22.23 24.35 -6.33
N LEU A 238 21.82 24.48 -5.05
CA LEU A 238 22.12 25.66 -4.23
C LEU A 238 23.47 25.60 -3.50
N LEU A 239 24.03 24.40 -3.25
CA LEU A 239 25.32 24.24 -2.53
C LEU A 239 26.56 24.29 -3.44
N ARG A 240 26.39 24.60 -4.72
CA ARG A 240 27.50 24.75 -5.70
C ARG A 240 28.45 25.92 -5.39
N ARG A 241 28.10 26.79 -4.42
CA ARG A 241 28.85 28.04 -4.10
C ARG A 241 29.87 27.93 -2.96
N LEU A 242 30.11 26.75 -2.37
CA LEU A 242 31.10 26.57 -1.31
C LEU A 242 32.18 25.53 -1.68
N PRO A 243 33.28 25.92 -2.41
CA PRO A 243 34.26 24.99 -2.96
C PRO A 243 35.15 24.28 -1.92
N SER A 244 35.36 24.88 -0.75
CA SER A 244 36.28 24.35 0.27
C SER A 244 35.68 23.22 1.10
N LEU A 245 34.38 23.24 1.38
CA LEU A 245 33.64 22.17 2.06
C LEU A 245 33.39 20.96 1.13
N CYS A 246 33.53 21.20 -0.17
CA CYS A 246 33.23 20.30 -1.26
C CYS A 246 34.25 19.15 -1.47
N ARG A 247 35.47 19.27 -0.95
CA ARG A 247 36.55 18.28 -1.19
C ARG A 247 36.46 17.08 -0.24
N THR A 248 36.00 17.29 0.99
CA THR A 248 35.79 16.23 2.00
C THR A 248 34.40 15.60 1.88
N LEU A 249 33.44 16.33 1.28
CA LEU A 249 32.04 15.93 1.13
C LEU A 249 31.71 15.44 -0.29
N LYS A 250 32.71 15.09 -1.12
CA LYS A 250 32.47 14.63 -2.52
C LYS A 250 31.57 13.40 -2.61
N SER A 251 31.56 12.55 -1.60
CA SER A 251 30.66 11.41 -1.47
C SER A 251 29.31 11.72 -0.81
N LEU A 252 29.22 12.79 -0.02
CA LEU A 252 27.96 13.24 0.63
C LEU A 252 27.12 14.21 -0.22
N ARG A 253 27.55 14.52 -1.44
CA ARG A 253 27.02 15.63 -2.26
C ARG A 253 25.61 15.44 -2.80
N ILE A 254 25.02 14.30 -2.66
CA ILE A 254 23.93 13.92 -3.55
C ILE A 254 22.68 13.46 -2.78
N SER A 255 22.86 12.96 -1.56
CA SER A 255 21.82 12.26 -0.83
C SER A 255 20.80 13.13 -0.07
N LEU A 256 21.08 14.37 0.16
CA LEU A 256 20.38 15.17 1.16
C LEU A 256 19.16 16.03 0.74
N PRO A 257 18.76 16.23 -0.50
CA PRO A 257 17.85 17.34 -0.76
C PRO A 257 16.37 17.03 -0.84
N ILE A 258 15.93 15.88 -1.39
CA ILE A 258 14.48 15.60 -1.36
C ILE A 258 14.08 15.27 0.07
N GLY A 259 14.83 14.40 0.75
CA GLY A 259 14.62 14.05 2.15
C GLY A 259 14.79 15.26 3.08
N VAL A 260 15.85 16.04 2.89
CA VAL A 260 16.06 17.29 3.65
C VAL A 260 15.03 18.35 3.30
N THR A 261 14.65 18.50 2.03
CA THR A 261 13.59 19.44 1.63
C THR A 261 12.25 19.02 2.26
N ALA A 262 11.92 17.74 2.24
CA ALA A 262 10.74 17.20 2.90
C ALA A 262 10.81 17.41 4.42
N ALA A 263 11.95 17.06 5.04
CA ALA A 263 12.17 17.26 6.48
C ALA A 263 12.14 18.74 6.87
N LEU A 264 12.79 19.62 6.10
CA LEU A 264 12.80 21.06 6.33
C LEU A 264 11.41 21.67 6.17
N THR A 265 10.69 21.29 5.13
CA THR A 265 9.32 21.74 4.92
C THR A 265 8.43 21.33 6.09
N MET A 266 8.53 20.07 6.54
CA MET A 266 7.81 19.59 7.73
C MET A 266 8.28 20.29 9.00
N PHE A 267 9.58 20.52 9.15
CA PHE A 267 10.13 21.23 10.30
C PHE A 267 9.62 22.67 10.41
N LEU A 268 9.54 23.40 9.32
CA LEU A 268 9.14 24.80 9.31
C LEU A 268 7.61 24.98 9.37
N THR A 269 6.85 24.11 8.71
CA THR A 269 5.42 24.35 8.51
C THR A 269 4.50 23.55 9.43
N PHE A 270 4.96 22.38 9.91
CA PHE A 270 4.12 21.52 10.74
C PHE A 270 4.13 21.96 12.21
N LYS A 271 2.93 22.12 12.79
CA LYS A 271 2.75 22.30 14.24
C LYS A 271 2.11 21.03 14.80
N ASP A 272 2.61 20.58 15.95
CA ASP A 272 2.03 19.42 16.63
C ASP A 272 0.56 19.70 16.98
N THR A 273 -0.35 18.92 16.39
CA THR A 273 -1.80 19.00 16.60
C THR A 273 -2.27 18.02 17.66
N LEU A 274 -1.55 16.92 17.84
CA LEU A 274 -1.84 15.94 18.88
C LEU A 274 -1.03 16.27 20.14
N LYS A 275 -1.68 16.27 21.29
CA LYS A 275 -0.97 16.30 22.58
C LYS A 275 -0.38 14.91 22.82
N PRO A 276 0.95 14.79 22.99
CA PRO A 276 1.56 13.51 23.33
C PRO A 276 0.99 12.99 24.64
N GLN A 277 0.82 11.68 24.73
CA GLN A 277 0.36 11.09 25.98
C GLN A 277 1.43 11.28 27.08
N ASP A 278 1.04 11.80 28.23
CA ASP A 278 1.95 11.99 29.38
C ASP A 278 2.26 10.64 30.02
N ALA A 279 3.44 10.11 29.73
CA ALA A 279 3.98 8.90 30.33
C ALA A 279 5.52 9.01 30.43
N PRO A 280 6.17 8.36 31.40
CA PRO A 280 7.64 8.34 31.49
C PRO A 280 8.25 7.68 30.25
N LEU A 281 9.41 8.17 29.80
CA LEU A 281 10.07 7.76 28.54
C LEU A 281 10.25 6.23 28.45
N ARG A 282 10.70 5.59 29.56
CA ARG A 282 10.86 4.13 29.62
C ARG A 282 9.55 3.40 29.28
N LYS A 283 8.43 3.89 29.81
CA LYS A 283 7.09 3.29 29.57
C LYS A 283 6.65 3.48 28.11
N LYS A 284 6.95 4.67 27.52
CA LYS A 284 6.69 4.93 26.10
C LYS A 284 7.45 3.97 25.18
N ILE A 285 8.76 3.76 25.45
CA ILE A 285 9.62 2.86 24.66
C ILE A 285 9.14 1.42 24.74
N ILE A 286 8.83 0.93 25.96
CA ILE A 286 8.31 -0.44 26.15
C ILE A 286 6.98 -0.63 25.39
N ASN A 287 6.13 0.40 25.37
CA ASN A 287 4.85 0.37 24.69
C ASN A 287 4.95 0.46 23.14
N LEU A 288 6.14 0.69 22.55
CA LEU A 288 6.35 0.60 21.10
C LEU A 288 6.28 -0.84 20.58
N ASP A 289 6.44 -1.82 21.47
CA ASP A 289 6.42 -3.26 21.14
C ASP A 289 7.37 -3.62 19.99
N LEU A 290 8.63 -3.21 20.14
CA LEU A 290 9.67 -3.55 19.17
C LEU A 290 9.86 -5.06 19.03
N ASN A 291 9.64 -5.82 20.14
CA ASN A 291 9.73 -7.28 20.11
C ASN A 291 8.69 -7.88 19.15
N GLY A 292 7.45 -7.40 19.18
CA GLY A 292 6.42 -7.79 18.22
C GLY A 292 6.84 -7.47 16.76
N GLY A 293 7.45 -6.30 16.54
CA GLY A 293 7.99 -5.93 15.23
C GLY A 293 9.07 -6.90 14.71
N PHE A 294 10.02 -7.31 15.56
CA PHE A 294 11.04 -8.29 15.17
C PHE A 294 10.47 -9.70 14.97
N LEU A 295 9.52 -10.14 15.81
CA LEU A 295 8.86 -11.43 15.66
C LEU A 295 8.10 -11.54 14.35
N ILE A 296 7.33 -10.52 13.98
CA ILE A 296 6.58 -10.52 12.73
C ILE A 296 7.50 -10.37 11.49
N ALA A 297 8.60 -9.62 11.59
CA ALA A 297 9.61 -9.56 10.56
C ALA A 297 10.24 -10.94 10.30
N GLY A 298 10.63 -11.65 11.35
CA GLY A 298 11.12 -13.02 11.27
C GLY A 298 10.08 -14.00 10.70
N CYS A 299 8.81 -13.82 11.08
CA CYS A 299 7.69 -14.58 10.55
C CYS A 299 7.57 -14.40 9.02
N PHE A 300 7.58 -13.17 8.52
CA PHE A 300 7.57 -12.90 7.08
C PHE A 300 8.79 -13.45 6.38
N CYS A 301 9.99 -13.32 6.96
CA CYS A 301 11.21 -13.90 6.39
C CYS A 301 11.08 -15.41 6.22
N CYS A 302 10.61 -16.13 7.23
CA CYS A 302 10.41 -17.57 7.16
C CYS A 302 9.37 -17.96 6.09
N PHE A 303 8.27 -17.20 5.96
CA PHE A 303 7.26 -17.46 4.94
C PHE A 303 7.81 -17.25 3.53
N VAL A 304 8.46 -16.12 3.27
CA VAL A 304 9.04 -15.81 1.95
C VAL A 304 10.09 -16.85 1.58
N LEU A 305 10.95 -17.26 2.52
CA LEU A 305 11.92 -18.34 2.30
C LEU A 305 11.24 -19.68 1.99
N ALA A 306 10.16 -20.02 2.71
CA ALA A 306 9.41 -21.23 2.44
C ALA A 306 8.85 -21.22 1.01
N MET A 307 8.23 -20.12 0.59
CA MET A 307 7.68 -19.95 -0.75
C MET A 307 8.77 -20.00 -1.83
N HIS A 308 9.90 -19.35 -1.61
CA HIS A 308 11.03 -19.38 -2.53
C HIS A 308 11.59 -20.81 -2.70
N TRP A 309 11.76 -21.54 -1.60
CA TRP A 309 12.30 -22.90 -1.68
C TRP A 309 11.31 -23.93 -2.23
N ILE A 310 10.01 -23.74 -2.07
CA ILE A 310 8.98 -24.58 -2.72
C ILE A 310 9.15 -24.56 -4.24
N GLY A 311 9.46 -23.41 -4.83
CA GLY A 311 9.70 -23.29 -6.26
C GLY A 311 10.89 -24.10 -6.76
N ILE A 312 11.93 -24.30 -5.92
CA ILE A 312 13.20 -24.93 -6.33
C ILE A 312 13.31 -26.38 -5.85
N ASN A 313 12.77 -26.68 -4.67
CA ASN A 313 12.89 -27.97 -3.99
C ASN A 313 11.54 -28.66 -3.89
N SER A 314 11.56 -29.97 -3.57
CA SER A 314 10.35 -30.70 -3.21
C SER A 314 9.72 -30.16 -1.92
N TRP A 315 8.41 -30.26 -1.81
CA TRP A 315 7.64 -29.95 -0.58
C TRP A 315 8.13 -30.72 0.66
N THR A 316 8.75 -31.88 0.44
CA THR A 316 9.33 -32.74 1.49
C THR A 316 10.73 -32.33 1.90
N SER A 317 11.30 -31.29 1.29
CA SER A 317 12.64 -30.80 1.63
C SER A 317 12.69 -30.27 3.08
N ALA A 318 13.74 -30.63 3.81
CA ALA A 318 13.98 -30.14 5.17
C ALA A 318 14.03 -28.59 5.24
N ARG A 319 14.48 -27.93 4.19
CA ARG A 319 14.51 -26.46 4.10
C ARG A 319 13.10 -25.86 4.06
N VAL A 320 12.22 -26.43 3.23
CA VAL A 320 10.80 -26.00 3.12
C VAL A 320 10.07 -26.23 4.44
N ILE A 321 10.15 -27.46 4.96
CA ILE A 321 9.50 -27.85 6.23
C ILE A 321 10.04 -26.99 7.38
N GLY A 322 11.37 -26.82 7.48
CA GLY A 322 11.98 -26.00 8.54
C GLY A 322 11.54 -24.54 8.49
N SER A 323 11.39 -23.98 7.29
CA SER A 323 10.89 -22.60 7.15
C SER A 323 9.42 -22.46 7.53
N PHE A 324 8.55 -23.43 7.21
CA PHE A 324 7.16 -23.41 7.67
C PHE A 324 7.03 -23.62 9.17
N ILE A 325 7.87 -24.47 9.76
CA ILE A 325 7.93 -24.63 11.23
C ILE A 325 8.40 -23.33 11.87
N GLY A 326 9.44 -22.70 11.34
CA GLY A 326 9.91 -21.39 11.79
C GLY A 326 8.84 -20.30 11.69
N PHE A 327 8.11 -20.25 10.56
CA PHE A 327 6.97 -19.36 10.37
C PHE A 327 5.89 -19.60 11.45
N ALA A 328 5.48 -20.85 11.64
CA ALA A 328 4.44 -21.21 12.62
C ALA A 328 4.87 -20.88 14.06
N LEU A 329 6.11 -21.19 14.44
CA LEU A 329 6.63 -20.89 15.77
C LEU A 329 6.70 -19.40 16.03
N LEU A 330 7.25 -18.61 15.09
CA LEU A 330 7.36 -17.16 15.22
C LEU A 330 5.97 -16.50 15.23
N LEU A 331 5.01 -17.03 14.46
CA LEU A 331 3.62 -16.56 14.50
C LEU A 331 2.97 -16.82 15.86
N VAL A 332 3.16 -18.01 16.44
CA VAL A 332 2.69 -18.33 17.79
C VAL A 332 3.35 -17.42 18.84
N CYS A 333 4.67 -17.21 18.74
CA CYS A 333 5.39 -16.29 19.64
C CYS A 333 4.88 -14.85 19.48
N PHE A 334 4.60 -14.40 18.25
CA PHE A 334 4.02 -13.10 17.98
C PHE A 334 2.64 -12.96 18.63
N ILE A 335 1.74 -13.92 18.41
CA ILE A 335 0.39 -13.92 19.01
C ILE A 335 0.48 -13.94 20.55
N ALA A 336 1.39 -14.74 21.12
CA ALA A 336 1.62 -14.78 22.56
C ALA A 336 2.14 -13.42 23.10
N ASN A 337 3.07 -12.78 22.39
CA ASN A 337 3.55 -11.44 22.72
C ASN A 337 2.41 -10.41 22.69
N GLU A 338 1.59 -10.41 21.62
CA GLU A 338 0.44 -9.51 21.48
C GLU A 338 -0.58 -9.71 22.62
N TRP A 339 -0.84 -10.96 22.99
CA TRP A 339 -1.73 -11.29 24.08
C TRP A 339 -1.17 -10.86 25.44
N ALA A 340 0.12 -11.08 25.69
CA ALA A 340 0.80 -10.66 26.91
C ALA A 340 0.88 -9.13 27.06
N MET A 341 1.06 -8.41 25.96
CA MET A 341 1.10 -6.95 25.93
C MET A 341 -0.30 -6.31 26.05
N GLY A 342 -1.37 -6.99 25.68
CA GLY A 342 -2.76 -6.54 25.78
C GLY A 342 -2.99 -5.19 25.07
N ASP A 343 -3.47 -4.17 25.79
CA ASP A 343 -3.69 -2.82 25.21
C ASP A 343 -2.40 -2.12 24.76
N LYS A 344 -1.24 -2.61 25.21
CA LYS A 344 0.07 -2.13 24.80
C LYS A 344 0.60 -2.88 23.57
N ALA A 345 -0.09 -3.90 23.11
CA ALA A 345 0.27 -4.69 21.96
C ALA A 345 0.36 -3.86 20.68
N MET A 346 1.23 -4.23 19.77
CA MET A 346 1.40 -3.60 18.45
C MET A 346 0.09 -3.59 17.67
N VAL A 347 -0.63 -4.72 17.72
CA VAL A 347 -1.97 -4.93 17.16
C VAL A 347 -3.00 -4.89 18.27
N GLN A 348 -3.68 -3.77 18.44
CA GLN A 348 -4.63 -3.58 19.55
C GLN A 348 -5.91 -4.38 19.32
N ALA A 349 -6.14 -5.43 20.14
CA ALA A 349 -7.31 -6.31 20.05
C ALA A 349 -8.66 -5.56 20.13
N ARG A 350 -8.72 -4.41 20.81
CA ARG A 350 -9.92 -3.56 20.91
C ARG A 350 -10.40 -3.03 19.56
N LEU A 351 -9.50 -2.82 18.59
CA LEU A 351 -9.86 -2.37 17.25
C LEU A 351 -10.66 -3.43 16.49
N PHE A 352 -10.40 -4.72 16.74
CA PHE A 352 -11.12 -5.83 16.11
C PHE A 352 -12.57 -6.00 16.62
N ARG A 353 -12.94 -5.35 17.71
CA ARG A 353 -14.35 -5.33 18.16
C ARG A 353 -15.25 -4.57 17.19
N ASN A 354 -14.69 -3.67 16.38
CA ASN A 354 -15.43 -2.98 15.32
C ASN A 354 -15.48 -3.88 14.07
N ARG A 355 -16.64 -4.52 13.84
CA ARG A 355 -16.83 -5.44 12.70
C ARG A 355 -16.59 -4.80 11.34
N LEU A 356 -16.90 -3.50 11.18
CA LEU A 356 -16.68 -2.79 9.92
C LEU A 356 -15.18 -2.55 9.67
N LEU A 357 -14.44 -2.19 10.70
CA LEU A 357 -12.99 -2.04 10.62
C LEU A 357 -12.34 -3.39 10.29
N LEU A 358 -12.74 -4.45 10.98
CA LEU A 358 -12.22 -5.80 10.73
C LEU A 358 -12.47 -6.25 9.29
N ALA A 359 -13.68 -6.02 8.78
CA ALA A 359 -14.02 -6.38 7.41
C ALA A 359 -13.25 -5.55 6.37
N ASN A 360 -13.00 -4.26 6.63
CA ASN A 360 -12.15 -3.43 5.78
C ASN A 360 -10.68 -3.89 5.82
N LEU A 361 -10.18 -4.40 6.95
CA LEU A 361 -8.83 -4.99 7.06
C LEU A 361 -8.71 -6.26 6.22
N PHE A 362 -9.68 -7.17 6.31
CA PHE A 362 -9.71 -8.34 5.43
C PHE A 362 -9.86 -7.96 3.96
N TYR A 363 -10.66 -6.96 3.67
CA TYR A 363 -10.82 -6.46 2.31
C TYR A 363 -9.49 -5.97 1.72
N ILE A 364 -8.75 -5.10 2.42
CA ILE A 364 -7.48 -4.57 1.90
C ILE A 364 -6.41 -5.65 1.80
N PHE A 365 -6.39 -6.64 2.71
CA PHE A 365 -5.50 -7.78 2.65
C PHE A 365 -5.64 -8.55 1.34
N PHE A 366 -6.88 -8.90 0.95
CA PHE A 366 -7.13 -9.61 -0.29
C PHE A 366 -7.04 -8.70 -1.53
N LEU A 367 -7.40 -7.41 -1.41
CA LEU A 367 -7.21 -6.47 -2.51
C LEU A 367 -5.71 -6.29 -2.86
N ALA A 368 -4.85 -6.26 -1.86
CA ALA A 368 -3.39 -6.26 -2.06
C ALA A 368 -2.94 -7.52 -2.83
N GLY A 369 -3.50 -8.69 -2.49
CA GLY A 369 -3.28 -9.93 -3.24
C GLY A 369 -3.84 -9.92 -4.67
N ALA A 370 -4.86 -9.12 -4.94
CA ALA A 370 -5.40 -8.94 -6.29
C ALA A 370 -4.55 -8.05 -7.19
N PHE A 371 -3.67 -7.22 -6.62
CA PHE A 371 -2.89 -6.23 -7.37
C PHE A 371 -1.38 -6.54 -7.41
N PHE A 372 -0.74 -6.64 -6.24
CA PHE A 372 0.72 -6.65 -6.17
C PHE A 372 1.39 -7.83 -6.88
N PRO A 373 0.86 -9.07 -6.88
CA PRO A 373 1.48 -10.17 -7.62
C PRO A 373 1.60 -9.90 -9.12
N LEU A 374 0.65 -9.14 -9.72
CA LEU A 374 0.69 -8.80 -11.15
C LEU A 374 1.91 -7.97 -11.52
N LEU A 375 2.40 -7.12 -10.60
CA LEU A 375 3.57 -6.28 -10.83
C LEU A 375 4.86 -7.11 -11.02
N TYR A 376 4.85 -8.37 -10.59
CA TYR A 376 5.96 -9.31 -10.75
C TYR A 376 5.72 -10.31 -11.88
N THR A 377 4.52 -10.86 -11.99
CA THR A 377 4.24 -11.91 -12.98
C THR A 377 4.05 -11.39 -14.40
N LEU A 378 3.46 -10.19 -14.59
CA LEU A 378 3.31 -9.60 -15.92
C LEU A 378 4.64 -9.27 -16.62
N PRO A 379 5.64 -8.65 -15.96
CA PRO A 379 6.95 -8.46 -16.57
C PRO A 379 7.61 -9.77 -16.99
N ILE A 380 7.50 -10.83 -16.17
CA ILE A 380 8.03 -12.15 -16.51
C ILE A 380 7.37 -12.67 -17.79
N GLN A 381 6.04 -12.56 -17.91
CA GLN A 381 5.31 -12.98 -19.10
C GLN A 381 5.72 -12.16 -20.33
N PHE A 382 5.81 -10.84 -20.24
CA PHE A 382 6.21 -10.00 -21.35
C PHE A 382 7.65 -10.28 -21.82
N GLN A 383 8.56 -10.55 -20.90
CA GLN A 383 9.96 -10.84 -21.23
C GLN A 383 10.14 -12.25 -21.82
N SER A 384 9.54 -13.27 -21.19
CA SER A 384 9.71 -14.66 -21.64
C SER A 384 8.89 -14.98 -22.89
N VAL A 385 7.58 -14.71 -22.85
CA VAL A 385 6.64 -15.14 -23.90
C VAL A 385 6.62 -14.16 -25.08
N ASN A 386 6.61 -12.86 -24.82
CA ASN A 386 6.47 -11.81 -25.84
C ASN A 386 7.81 -11.22 -26.31
N ASP A 387 8.94 -11.79 -25.90
CA ASP A 387 10.30 -11.37 -26.32
C ASP A 387 10.59 -9.88 -26.15
N THR A 388 10.16 -9.31 -25.03
CA THR A 388 10.43 -7.89 -24.74
C THR A 388 11.63 -7.73 -23.84
N SER A 389 12.40 -6.66 -24.05
CA SER A 389 13.47 -6.29 -23.13
C SER A 389 12.90 -5.94 -21.73
N ALA A 390 13.74 -5.99 -20.71
CA ALA A 390 13.35 -5.58 -19.35
C ALA A 390 12.78 -4.16 -19.31
N SER A 391 13.41 -3.22 -20.06
CA SER A 391 12.92 -1.85 -20.18
C SER A 391 11.54 -1.77 -20.86
N GLN A 392 11.33 -2.51 -21.96
CA GLN A 392 10.05 -2.55 -22.66
C GLN A 392 8.96 -3.20 -21.82
N SER A 393 9.26 -4.23 -21.04
CA SER A 393 8.29 -4.85 -20.12
C SER A 393 7.84 -3.88 -19.03
N GLY A 394 8.75 -3.04 -18.52
CA GLY A 394 8.41 -1.95 -17.61
C GLY A 394 7.48 -0.91 -18.24
N VAL A 395 7.74 -0.52 -19.50
CA VAL A 395 6.85 0.38 -20.26
C VAL A 395 5.46 -0.24 -20.46
N ARG A 396 5.38 -1.55 -20.69
CA ARG A 396 4.09 -2.25 -20.83
C ARG A 396 3.27 -2.28 -19.54
N LEU A 397 3.86 -2.13 -18.36
CA LEU A 397 3.14 -2.01 -17.08
C LEU A 397 2.58 -0.60 -16.81
N ILE A 398 2.96 0.39 -17.61
CA ILE A 398 2.50 1.79 -17.40
C ILE A 398 0.97 1.90 -17.39
N PRO A 399 0.20 1.26 -18.29
CA PRO A 399 -1.26 1.34 -18.26
C PRO A 399 -1.85 0.85 -16.93
N LEU A 400 -1.30 -0.22 -16.36
CA LEU A 400 -1.73 -0.76 -15.08
C LEU A 400 -1.41 0.22 -13.94
N VAL A 401 -0.14 0.63 -13.79
CA VAL A 401 0.34 1.40 -12.65
C VAL A 401 -0.20 2.84 -12.66
N LEU A 402 -0.10 3.54 -13.79
CA LEU A 402 -0.68 4.88 -13.92
C LEU A 402 -2.20 4.84 -13.89
N GLY A 403 -2.81 3.81 -14.49
CA GLY A 403 -4.25 3.61 -14.43
C GLY A 403 -4.75 3.51 -12.99
N VAL A 404 -4.13 2.67 -12.14
CA VAL A 404 -4.45 2.60 -10.70
C VAL A 404 -4.36 3.97 -10.06
N SER A 405 -3.29 4.72 -10.32
CA SER A 405 -3.06 6.04 -9.71
C SER A 405 -4.12 7.07 -10.12
N VAL A 406 -4.46 7.11 -11.42
CA VAL A 406 -5.48 8.01 -11.96
C VAL A 406 -6.87 7.66 -11.40
N PHE A 407 -7.24 6.38 -11.41
CA PHE A 407 -8.54 5.96 -10.88
C PHE A 407 -8.63 6.09 -9.35
N THR A 408 -7.52 5.97 -8.62
CA THR A 408 -7.46 6.29 -7.18
C THR A 408 -7.74 7.77 -6.93
N LEU A 409 -7.16 8.66 -7.73
CA LEU A 409 -7.45 10.09 -7.60
C LEU A 409 -8.92 10.40 -7.92
N ILE A 410 -9.46 9.82 -8.99
CA ILE A 410 -10.86 10.00 -9.41
C ILE A 410 -11.80 9.50 -8.30
N SER A 411 -11.60 8.27 -7.79
CA SER A 411 -12.46 7.67 -6.78
C SER A 411 -12.44 8.46 -5.47
N ASN A 412 -11.27 8.86 -5.02
CA ASN A 412 -11.13 9.65 -3.80
C ASN A 412 -11.69 11.07 -3.95
N GLY A 413 -11.53 11.68 -5.12
CA GLY A 413 -12.19 12.94 -5.47
C GLY A 413 -13.71 12.81 -5.42
N LEU A 414 -14.28 11.77 -6.04
CA LEU A 414 -15.73 11.51 -6.02
C LEU A 414 -16.22 11.12 -4.63
N LEU A 415 -15.46 10.39 -3.84
CA LEU A 415 -15.79 10.03 -2.47
C LEU A 415 -15.90 11.27 -1.57
N THR A 416 -15.16 12.33 -1.84
CA THR A 416 -15.29 13.63 -1.17
C THR A 416 -16.70 14.23 -1.32
N PHE A 417 -17.33 14.03 -2.48
CA PHE A 417 -18.69 14.52 -2.74
C PHE A 417 -19.78 13.55 -2.27
N TRP A 418 -19.65 12.24 -2.54
CA TRP A 418 -20.70 11.26 -2.30
C TRP A 418 -20.68 10.62 -0.92
N ARG A 419 -19.57 10.72 -0.19
CA ARG A 419 -19.40 10.27 1.21
C ARG A 419 -19.86 8.82 1.51
N HIS A 420 -20.13 8.00 0.48
CA HIS A 420 -20.52 6.60 0.61
C HIS A 420 -19.41 5.71 0.06
N TYR A 421 -18.66 5.05 0.95
CA TYR A 421 -17.49 4.26 0.55
C TYR A 421 -17.82 2.85 0.04
N LYS A 422 -18.95 2.25 0.44
CA LYS A 422 -19.30 0.86 0.10
C LYS A 422 -19.45 0.56 -1.39
N PRO A 423 -20.12 1.39 -2.20
CA PRO A 423 -20.21 1.15 -3.64
C PRO A 423 -18.82 1.07 -4.31
N TRP A 424 -17.87 1.87 -3.83
CA TRP A 424 -16.51 1.90 -4.36
C TRP A 424 -15.74 0.60 -4.05
N LEU A 425 -15.89 0.06 -2.83
CA LEU A 425 -15.31 -1.23 -2.47
C LEU A 425 -15.85 -2.35 -3.34
N LEU A 426 -17.17 -2.42 -3.51
CA LEU A 426 -17.80 -3.49 -4.28
C LEU A 426 -17.47 -3.39 -5.77
N SER A 427 -17.70 -2.22 -6.39
CA SER A 427 -17.41 -2.01 -7.81
C SER A 427 -15.92 -2.19 -8.12
N GLY A 428 -15.04 -1.71 -7.23
CA GLY A 428 -13.60 -1.87 -7.36
C GLY A 428 -13.18 -3.33 -7.33
N ALA A 429 -13.64 -4.11 -6.35
CA ALA A 429 -13.30 -5.53 -6.27
C ALA A 429 -13.86 -6.35 -7.45
N LEU A 430 -15.09 -6.09 -7.89
CA LEU A 430 -15.68 -6.78 -9.06
C LEU A 430 -14.92 -6.47 -10.34
N LEU A 431 -14.58 -5.20 -10.60
CA LEU A 431 -13.80 -4.80 -11.76
C LEU A 431 -12.37 -5.35 -11.72
N ALA A 432 -11.73 -5.34 -10.53
CA ALA A 432 -10.40 -5.93 -10.35
C ALA A 432 -10.42 -7.43 -10.64
N THR A 433 -11.44 -8.16 -10.14
CA THR A 433 -11.61 -9.60 -10.42
C THR A 433 -11.81 -9.86 -11.90
N ALA A 434 -12.70 -9.11 -12.56
CA ALA A 434 -12.94 -9.23 -14.00
C ALA A 434 -11.68 -8.92 -14.82
N GLY A 435 -10.97 -7.84 -14.47
CA GLY A 435 -9.71 -7.45 -15.10
C GLY A 435 -8.63 -8.53 -14.93
N ASN A 436 -8.47 -9.07 -13.73
CA ASN A 436 -7.52 -10.17 -13.46
C ASN A 436 -7.91 -11.45 -14.22
N ALA A 437 -9.19 -11.75 -14.33
CA ALA A 437 -9.67 -12.90 -15.11
C ALA A 437 -9.36 -12.75 -16.61
N VAL A 438 -9.46 -11.54 -17.19
CA VAL A 438 -9.04 -11.32 -18.58
C VAL A 438 -7.51 -11.32 -18.72
N ILE A 439 -6.75 -10.82 -17.73
CA ILE A 439 -5.28 -10.94 -17.69
C ILE A 439 -4.85 -12.42 -17.71
N TYR A 440 -5.55 -13.30 -17.00
CA TYR A 440 -5.31 -14.75 -17.06
C TYR A 440 -5.41 -15.33 -18.49
N THR A 441 -6.21 -14.73 -19.38
CA THR A 441 -6.34 -15.17 -20.78
C THR A 441 -5.25 -14.65 -21.71
N LEU A 442 -4.28 -13.87 -21.22
CA LEU A 442 -3.19 -13.36 -22.03
C LEU A 442 -2.34 -14.50 -22.60
N ASP A 443 -2.11 -14.44 -23.92
CA ASP A 443 -1.29 -15.36 -24.69
C ASP A 443 -0.23 -14.62 -25.50
N ALA A 444 0.73 -15.37 -26.08
CA ALA A 444 1.79 -14.83 -26.92
C ALA A 444 1.27 -13.99 -28.11
N LYS A 445 0.07 -14.33 -28.62
CA LYS A 445 -0.56 -13.69 -29.79
C LYS A 445 -1.51 -12.54 -29.43
N THR A 446 -1.64 -12.20 -28.16
CA THR A 446 -2.56 -11.14 -27.72
C THR A 446 -2.15 -9.77 -28.29
N ALA A 447 -3.06 -9.11 -28.98
CA ALA A 447 -2.80 -7.82 -29.61
C ALA A 447 -2.56 -6.70 -28.58
N THR A 448 -1.76 -5.69 -28.95
CA THR A 448 -1.42 -4.57 -28.06
C THR A 448 -2.65 -3.88 -27.47
N LYS A 449 -3.69 -3.66 -28.27
CA LYS A 449 -4.94 -3.03 -27.80
C LYS A 449 -5.66 -3.85 -26.72
N GLN A 450 -5.55 -5.18 -26.81
CA GLN A 450 -6.22 -6.09 -25.89
C GLN A 450 -5.54 -6.11 -24.51
N TRP A 451 -4.21 -6.33 -24.46
CA TRP A 451 -3.52 -6.35 -23.16
C TRP A 451 -3.57 -5.01 -22.43
N ILE A 452 -3.49 -3.87 -23.17
CA ILE A 452 -3.71 -2.53 -22.58
C ILE A 452 -5.12 -2.42 -21.99
N GLY A 453 -6.14 -2.91 -22.71
CA GLY A 453 -7.52 -2.91 -22.23
C GLY A 453 -7.69 -3.74 -20.95
N TYR A 454 -7.07 -4.91 -20.87
CA TYR A 454 -7.12 -5.79 -19.70
C TYR A 454 -6.46 -5.15 -18.48
N GLU A 455 -5.28 -4.54 -18.66
CA GLU A 455 -4.60 -3.80 -17.61
C GLU A 455 -5.43 -2.59 -17.14
N LEU A 456 -6.08 -1.86 -18.04
CA LEU A 456 -6.91 -0.71 -17.67
C LEU A 456 -8.18 -1.13 -16.90
N ILE A 457 -8.81 -2.26 -17.22
CA ILE A 457 -9.94 -2.78 -16.45
C ILE A 457 -9.50 -3.11 -15.02
N THR A 458 -8.38 -3.84 -14.88
CA THR A 458 -7.78 -4.14 -13.58
C THR A 458 -7.42 -2.87 -12.82
N ALA A 459 -6.74 -1.93 -13.49
CA ALA A 459 -6.34 -0.66 -12.92
C ALA A 459 -7.52 0.17 -12.41
N THR A 460 -8.62 0.19 -13.19
CA THR A 460 -9.86 0.84 -12.77
C THR A 460 -10.40 0.20 -11.49
N GLY A 461 -10.49 -1.13 -11.45
CA GLY A 461 -11.00 -1.84 -10.27
C GLY A 461 -10.16 -1.59 -9.02
N ILE A 462 -8.86 -1.77 -9.11
CA ILE A 462 -7.93 -1.54 -8.00
C ILE A 462 -7.95 -0.07 -7.58
N GLY A 463 -7.83 0.86 -8.54
CA GLY A 463 -7.79 2.30 -8.25
C GLY A 463 -9.06 2.83 -7.57
N LEU A 464 -10.23 2.30 -7.93
CA LEU A 464 -11.48 2.67 -7.28
C LEU A 464 -11.52 2.30 -5.78
N ALA A 465 -10.79 1.27 -5.36
CA ALA A 465 -10.92 0.68 -4.03
C ALA A 465 -9.68 0.80 -3.13
N LEU A 466 -8.48 1.01 -3.68
CA LEU A 466 -7.21 0.83 -2.97
C LEU A 466 -7.09 1.69 -1.69
N GLN A 467 -7.44 2.97 -1.77
CA GLN A 467 -7.33 3.90 -0.65
C GLN A 467 -8.60 3.98 0.21
N VAL A 468 -9.71 3.43 -0.27
CA VAL A 468 -11.02 3.56 0.39
C VAL A 468 -11.06 2.91 1.77
N PRO A 469 -10.51 1.69 2.00
CA PRO A 469 -10.46 1.07 3.33
C PRO A 469 -9.70 1.92 4.34
N MET A 470 -8.62 2.59 3.94
CA MET A 470 -7.84 3.48 4.78
C MET A 470 -8.70 4.67 5.26
N ILE A 471 -9.38 5.34 4.33
CA ILE A 471 -10.25 6.49 4.62
C ILE A 471 -11.40 6.06 5.54
N ALA A 472 -12.02 4.91 5.24
CA ALA A 472 -13.12 4.38 6.02
C ALA A 472 -12.67 4.01 7.45
N ASN A 473 -11.52 3.34 7.61
CA ASN A 473 -11.00 2.93 8.92
C ASN A 473 -10.65 4.14 9.80
N GLN A 474 -10.06 5.19 9.21
CA GLN A 474 -9.79 6.45 9.90
C GLN A 474 -11.09 7.16 10.37
N ALA A 475 -12.18 7.02 9.61
CA ALA A 475 -13.47 7.60 9.97
C ALA A 475 -14.25 6.77 11.03
N LEU A 476 -13.93 5.48 11.19
CA LEU A 476 -14.57 4.56 12.12
C LEU A 476 -14.04 4.64 13.56
N VAL A 477 -12.91 5.32 13.78
CA VAL A 477 -12.24 5.39 15.08
C VAL A 477 -12.20 6.83 15.63
N PRO A 478 -12.08 7.01 16.96
CA PRO A 478 -11.79 8.31 17.56
C PRO A 478 -10.44 8.86 17.10
N ALA A 479 -10.24 10.19 17.24
CA ALA A 479 -9.00 10.85 16.82
C ALA A 479 -7.74 10.26 17.49
N ASP A 480 -7.84 9.88 18.77
CA ASP A 480 -6.74 9.28 19.53
C ASP A 480 -6.32 7.90 19.02
N ASP A 481 -7.26 7.14 18.42
CA ASP A 481 -7.00 5.82 17.85
C ASP A 481 -6.63 5.87 16.37
N MET A 482 -6.71 7.05 15.73
CA MET A 482 -6.44 7.21 14.30
C MET A 482 -5.03 6.75 13.90
N PRO A 483 -3.94 7.03 14.67
CA PRO A 483 -2.62 6.49 14.36
C PRO A 483 -2.58 4.96 14.36
N ALA A 484 -3.22 4.33 15.34
CA ALA A 484 -3.27 2.87 15.45
C ALA A 484 -4.08 2.23 14.31
N ALA A 485 -5.24 2.77 13.97
CA ALA A 485 -6.04 2.27 12.85
C ALA A 485 -5.35 2.45 11.50
N THR A 486 -4.65 3.58 11.30
CA THR A 486 -3.89 3.87 10.08
C THR A 486 -2.74 2.90 9.91
N SER A 487 -1.91 2.74 10.93
CA SER A 487 -0.76 1.83 10.89
C SER A 487 -1.19 0.37 10.75
N LEU A 488 -2.28 -0.03 11.41
CA LEU A 488 -2.84 -1.39 11.28
C LEU A 488 -3.35 -1.64 9.87
N THR A 489 -3.99 -0.67 9.22
CA THR A 489 -4.48 -0.83 7.84
C THR A 489 -3.32 -1.01 6.86
N LEU A 490 -2.27 -0.17 6.95
CA LEU A 490 -1.06 -0.30 6.14
C LEU A 490 -0.32 -1.62 6.40
N PHE A 491 -0.22 -2.02 7.66
CA PHE A 491 0.40 -3.28 8.04
C PHE A 491 -0.31 -4.47 7.40
N VAL A 492 -1.63 -4.53 7.49
CA VAL A 492 -2.44 -5.62 6.91
C VAL A 492 -2.38 -5.61 5.38
N GLU A 493 -2.36 -4.44 4.74
CA GLU A 493 -2.12 -4.30 3.30
C GLU A 493 -0.76 -4.89 2.89
N ASN A 494 0.30 -4.54 3.61
CA ASN A 494 1.65 -5.08 3.34
C ASN A 494 1.79 -6.56 3.69
N CYS A 495 1.06 -7.06 4.70
CA CYS A 495 0.95 -8.52 4.96
C CYS A 495 0.37 -9.24 3.73
N GLY A 496 -0.74 -8.72 3.19
CA GLY A 496 -1.33 -9.26 1.98
C GLY A 496 -0.35 -9.21 0.80
N THR A 497 0.31 -8.07 0.61
CA THR A 497 1.34 -7.91 -0.42
C THR A 497 2.43 -8.98 -0.29
N ALA A 498 3.06 -9.11 0.87
CA ALA A 498 4.18 -10.04 1.07
C ALA A 498 3.77 -11.50 0.88
N LEU A 499 2.62 -11.89 1.46
CA LEU A 499 2.13 -13.27 1.39
C LEU A 499 1.71 -13.65 -0.03
N PHE A 500 0.94 -12.80 -0.72
CA PHE A 500 0.40 -13.14 -2.03
C PHE A 500 1.42 -12.97 -3.17
N VAL A 501 2.38 -12.05 -3.07
CA VAL A 501 3.49 -11.96 -4.02
C VAL A 501 4.35 -13.22 -3.95
N ALA A 502 4.78 -13.63 -2.75
CA ALA A 502 5.57 -14.84 -2.58
C ALA A 502 4.80 -16.11 -3.01
N SER A 503 3.49 -16.18 -2.72
CA SER A 503 2.64 -17.29 -3.18
C SER A 503 2.48 -17.30 -4.70
N GLY A 504 2.38 -16.12 -5.34
CA GLY A 504 2.30 -15.96 -6.81
C GLY A 504 3.57 -16.44 -7.51
N GLU A 505 4.74 -16.08 -6.96
CA GLU A 505 6.04 -16.53 -7.44
C GLU A 505 6.19 -18.06 -7.30
N ALA A 506 5.80 -18.61 -6.15
CA ALA A 506 5.81 -20.06 -5.94
C ALA A 506 4.85 -20.79 -6.90
N ALA A 507 3.65 -20.25 -7.13
CA ALA A 507 2.70 -20.82 -8.09
C ALA A 507 3.23 -20.79 -9.53
N PHE A 508 3.82 -19.67 -9.94
CA PHE A 508 4.50 -19.53 -11.22
C PHE A 508 5.59 -20.59 -11.39
N THR A 509 6.53 -20.68 -10.44
CA THR A 509 7.67 -21.59 -10.52
C THR A 509 7.23 -23.04 -10.52
N ASN A 510 6.29 -23.43 -9.66
CA ASN A 510 5.74 -24.79 -9.65
C ASN A 510 4.98 -25.12 -10.94
N GLY A 511 4.20 -24.19 -11.48
CA GLY A 511 3.52 -24.35 -12.77
C GLY A 511 4.51 -24.58 -13.91
N LEU A 512 5.53 -23.73 -14.00
CA LEU A 512 6.61 -23.84 -14.99
C LEU A 512 7.31 -25.21 -14.89
N LEU A 513 7.76 -25.60 -13.70
CA LEU A 513 8.48 -26.85 -13.48
C LEU A 513 7.62 -28.10 -13.75
N SER A 514 6.33 -28.06 -13.37
CA SER A 514 5.41 -29.17 -13.64
C SER A 514 5.18 -29.36 -15.13
N SER A 515 5.01 -28.26 -15.88
CA SER A 515 4.84 -28.28 -17.34
C SER A 515 6.11 -28.76 -18.04
N LEU A 516 7.29 -28.28 -17.64
CA LEU A 516 8.57 -28.72 -18.20
C LEU A 516 8.81 -30.22 -17.99
N ARG A 517 8.54 -30.74 -16.79
CA ARG A 517 8.71 -32.17 -16.50
C ARG A 517 7.75 -33.06 -17.28
N ALA A 518 6.54 -32.56 -17.57
CA ALA A 518 5.54 -33.31 -18.33
C ALA A 518 5.83 -33.32 -19.84
N ASN A 519 6.24 -32.18 -20.40
CA ASN A 519 6.36 -32.00 -21.84
C ASN A 519 7.79 -32.16 -22.37
N LEU A 520 8.82 -31.84 -21.55
CA LEU A 520 10.23 -31.84 -21.90
C LEU A 520 11.09 -32.58 -20.85
N PRO A 521 10.88 -33.88 -20.63
CA PRO A 521 11.58 -34.63 -19.59
C PRO A 521 13.11 -34.75 -19.84
N HIS A 522 13.57 -34.50 -21.07
CA HIS A 522 14.99 -34.51 -21.45
C HIS A 522 15.71 -33.18 -21.15
N VAL A 523 14.99 -32.09 -20.92
CA VAL A 523 15.57 -30.79 -20.59
C VAL A 523 15.69 -30.64 -19.07
N ASP A 524 16.86 -30.25 -18.61
CA ASP A 524 17.06 -29.94 -17.18
C ASP A 524 16.29 -28.67 -16.79
N ALA A 525 15.20 -28.86 -16.06
CA ALA A 525 14.34 -27.77 -15.62
C ALA A 525 15.07 -26.70 -14.79
N ARG A 526 16.21 -27.06 -14.11
CA ARG A 526 17.04 -26.09 -13.40
C ARG A 526 17.76 -25.15 -14.35
N LYS A 527 18.30 -25.69 -15.46
CA LYS A 527 18.94 -24.86 -16.49
C LYS A 527 17.98 -23.84 -17.10
N VAL A 528 16.71 -24.19 -17.24
CA VAL A 528 15.66 -23.28 -17.73
C VAL A 528 15.39 -22.16 -16.71
N LEU A 529 15.33 -22.49 -15.42
CA LEU A 529 15.19 -21.49 -14.34
C LEU A 529 16.41 -20.56 -14.25
N ASP A 530 17.63 -21.13 -14.31
CA ASP A 530 18.88 -20.37 -14.18
C ASP A 530 19.10 -19.43 -15.37
N ALA A 531 18.65 -19.81 -16.57
CA ALA A 531 18.66 -18.93 -17.75
C ALA A 531 17.76 -17.69 -17.57
N GLY A 532 16.68 -17.83 -16.79
CA GLY A 532 15.73 -16.75 -16.54
C GLY A 532 14.99 -16.27 -17.79
N ALA A 533 13.98 -15.45 -17.62
CA ALA A 533 13.06 -15.01 -18.69
C ALA A 533 13.76 -14.34 -19.89
N THR A 534 14.88 -13.67 -19.68
CA THR A 534 15.57 -12.86 -20.71
C THR A 534 16.58 -13.64 -21.55
N GLN A 535 17.10 -14.78 -21.07
CA GLN A 535 18.15 -15.55 -21.76
C GLN A 535 17.67 -16.85 -22.41
N ILE A 536 16.39 -17.22 -22.21
CA ILE A 536 15.81 -18.47 -22.73
C ILE A 536 16.04 -18.63 -24.22
N ARG A 537 15.75 -17.59 -25.01
CA ARG A 537 15.88 -17.60 -26.48
C ARG A 537 17.34 -17.65 -26.98
N ARG A 538 18.31 -17.38 -26.09
CA ARG A 538 19.75 -17.51 -26.40
C ARG A 538 20.30 -18.86 -26.01
N SER A 539 19.67 -19.53 -25.05
CA SER A 539 20.14 -20.78 -24.46
C SER A 539 19.50 -22.03 -25.07
N PHE A 540 18.35 -21.86 -25.72
CA PHE A 540 17.56 -22.97 -26.29
C PHE A 540 17.09 -22.60 -27.70
N GLU A 541 17.00 -23.61 -28.61
CA GLU A 541 16.63 -23.44 -30.01
C GLU A 541 15.63 -24.53 -30.45
N GLY A 542 14.94 -24.28 -31.58
CA GLY A 542 14.04 -25.25 -32.22
C GLY A 542 12.77 -25.56 -31.41
N SER A 543 12.30 -26.81 -31.51
CA SER A 543 11.06 -27.26 -30.85
C SER A 543 11.09 -27.16 -29.32
N ASP A 544 12.28 -27.31 -28.72
CA ASP A 544 12.45 -27.23 -27.27
C ASP A 544 12.16 -25.82 -26.76
N LEU A 545 12.57 -24.80 -27.55
CA LEU A 545 12.26 -23.40 -27.20
C LEU A 545 10.76 -23.13 -27.16
N ASP A 546 10.01 -23.60 -28.17
CA ASP A 546 8.55 -23.38 -28.24
C ASP A 546 7.83 -24.04 -27.06
N GLU A 547 8.21 -25.24 -26.68
CA GLU A 547 7.67 -25.97 -25.54
C GLU A 547 8.07 -25.31 -24.19
N ILE A 548 9.30 -24.78 -24.07
CA ILE A 548 9.74 -24.00 -22.91
C ILE A 548 8.90 -22.73 -22.79
N LEU A 549 8.66 -22.00 -23.88
CA LEU A 549 7.82 -20.79 -23.87
C LEU A 549 6.36 -21.10 -23.50
N ALA A 550 5.80 -22.23 -23.98
CA ALA A 550 4.50 -22.71 -23.57
C ALA A 550 4.45 -23.03 -22.07
N SER A 551 5.52 -23.64 -21.54
CA SER A 551 5.65 -23.92 -20.11
C SER A 551 5.77 -22.64 -19.27
N TYR A 552 6.48 -21.61 -19.74
CA TYR A 552 6.50 -20.29 -19.11
C TYR A 552 5.13 -19.64 -19.07
N LEU A 553 4.39 -19.70 -20.19
CA LEU A 553 3.02 -19.20 -20.26
C LEU A 553 2.10 -19.90 -19.25
N TYR A 554 2.22 -21.23 -19.15
CA TYR A 554 1.48 -22.01 -18.16
C TYR A 554 1.83 -21.60 -16.73
N GLY A 555 3.12 -21.40 -16.42
CA GLY A 555 3.57 -20.88 -15.14
C GLY A 555 3.00 -19.49 -14.83
N CYS A 556 3.02 -18.56 -15.78
CA CYS A 556 2.42 -17.24 -15.62
C CYS A 556 0.91 -17.32 -15.35
N LYS A 557 0.19 -18.17 -16.10
CA LYS A 557 -1.25 -18.39 -15.89
C LYS A 557 -1.54 -18.94 -14.49
N THR A 558 -0.77 -19.89 -13.98
CA THR A 558 -0.93 -20.38 -12.60
C THR A 558 -0.68 -19.29 -11.55
N GLY A 559 0.32 -18.43 -11.77
CA GLY A 559 0.55 -17.26 -10.91
C GLY A 559 -0.61 -16.25 -10.93
N HIS A 560 -1.23 -16.03 -12.11
CA HIS A 560 -2.36 -15.10 -12.27
C HIS A 560 -3.67 -15.58 -11.62
N LEU A 561 -3.80 -16.87 -11.25
CA LEU A 561 -4.97 -17.36 -10.51
C LEU A 561 -5.09 -16.74 -9.12
N ILE A 562 -3.96 -16.43 -8.47
CA ILE A 562 -3.95 -15.83 -7.12
C ILE A 562 -4.62 -14.45 -7.12
N PRO A 563 -4.26 -13.48 -7.99
CA PRO A 563 -4.96 -12.21 -8.11
C PRO A 563 -6.46 -12.35 -8.38
N VAL A 564 -6.88 -13.31 -9.22
CA VAL A 564 -8.30 -13.56 -9.49
C VAL A 564 -9.03 -14.02 -8.23
N ALA A 565 -8.47 -15.02 -7.53
CA ALA A 565 -9.06 -15.55 -6.30
C ALA A 565 -9.15 -14.49 -5.21
N CYS A 566 -8.08 -13.71 -5.01
CA CYS A 566 -8.04 -12.63 -4.04
C CYS A 566 -9.08 -11.54 -4.35
N GLY A 567 -9.23 -11.14 -5.62
CA GLY A 567 -10.24 -10.19 -6.04
C GLY A 567 -11.66 -10.69 -5.76
N ALA A 568 -11.95 -11.96 -6.06
CA ALA A 568 -13.25 -12.57 -5.79
C ALA A 568 -13.57 -12.62 -4.29
N ILE A 569 -12.58 -12.94 -3.44
CA ILE A 569 -12.74 -12.93 -1.98
C ILE A 569 -12.99 -11.50 -1.48
N ALA A 570 -12.25 -10.50 -1.97
CA ALA A 570 -12.48 -9.10 -1.64
C ALA A 570 -13.90 -8.65 -2.01
N ALA A 571 -14.41 -9.04 -3.19
CA ALA A 571 -15.78 -8.77 -3.60
C ALA A 571 -16.82 -9.43 -2.66
N ALA A 572 -16.61 -10.68 -2.27
CA ALA A 572 -17.47 -11.39 -1.32
C ALA A 572 -17.50 -10.71 0.06
N ILE A 573 -16.35 -10.24 0.57
CA ILE A 573 -16.26 -9.48 1.82
C ILE A 573 -17.04 -8.17 1.71
N SER A 574 -16.92 -7.46 0.57
CA SER A 574 -17.66 -6.21 0.36
C SER A 574 -19.17 -6.42 0.32
N LEU A 575 -19.65 -7.50 -0.30
CA LEU A 575 -21.06 -7.89 -0.33
C LEU A 575 -21.60 -8.20 1.07
N SER A 576 -20.86 -8.94 1.90
CA SER A 576 -21.26 -9.27 3.27
C SER A 576 -21.41 -8.03 4.16
N ASN A 577 -20.61 -6.98 3.90
CA ASN A 577 -20.66 -5.69 4.60
C ASN A 577 -21.80 -4.76 4.13
N ALA A 578 -22.52 -5.09 3.07
CA ALA A 578 -23.60 -4.26 2.52
C ALA A 578 -24.92 -4.34 3.30
N GLY A 579 -25.01 -5.16 4.36
CA GLY A 579 -26.24 -5.37 5.14
C GLY A 579 -26.81 -4.10 5.80
N PRO A 580 -28.16 -4.01 5.97
CA PRO A 580 -28.86 -2.81 6.44
C PRO A 580 -28.45 -2.36 7.85
N ALA A 581 -28.01 -3.27 8.73
CA ALA A 581 -27.54 -2.96 10.08
C ALA A 581 -26.25 -2.10 10.07
N ALA A 582 -25.32 -2.40 9.18
CA ALA A 582 -24.06 -1.67 9.04
C ALA A 582 -24.30 -0.24 8.50
N VAL A 583 -25.28 -0.04 7.63
CA VAL A 583 -25.68 1.29 7.12
C VAL A 583 -26.24 2.16 8.24
N LYS A 584 -27.03 1.56 9.13
CA LYS A 584 -27.63 2.27 10.27
C LYS A 584 -26.57 2.72 11.29
N GLU A 585 -25.57 1.90 11.54
CA GLU A 585 -24.47 2.22 12.48
C GLU A 585 -23.59 3.35 11.95
N VAL A 586 -23.24 3.34 10.68
CA VAL A 586 -22.46 4.43 10.04
C VAL A 586 -23.24 5.73 10.03
N LYS A 587 -24.55 5.71 9.71
CA LYS A 587 -25.41 6.89 9.76
C LYS A 587 -25.51 7.47 11.17
N MET A 588 -25.67 6.63 12.20
CA MET A 588 -25.71 7.09 13.59
C MET A 588 -24.38 7.71 14.05
N ARG A 589 -23.24 7.13 13.67
CA ARG A 589 -21.92 7.67 14.03
C ARG A 589 -21.63 8.98 13.30
N MET A 590 -21.96 9.09 12.03
CA MET A 590 -21.81 10.36 11.28
C MET A 590 -22.72 11.46 11.83
N LYS A 591 -23.94 11.13 12.25
CA LYS A 591 -24.83 12.08 12.92
C LYS A 591 -24.25 12.59 14.24
N LYS A 592 -23.71 11.69 15.08
CA LYS A 592 -23.03 12.06 16.33
C LYS A 592 -21.74 12.88 16.14
N MET A 593 -21.05 12.75 14.99
CA MET A 593 -19.90 13.60 14.67
C MET A 593 -20.30 14.99 14.14
N HIS A 594 -21.50 15.14 13.62
CA HIS A 594 -22.06 16.44 13.19
C HIS A 594 -22.65 17.26 14.36
N GLU A 595 -23.07 16.56 15.41
CA GLU A 595 -23.65 17.15 16.62
C GLU A 595 -22.58 17.51 17.68
N ARG A 596 -21.31 17.13 17.46
CA ARG A 596 -20.12 17.53 18.24
C ARG A 596 -19.26 18.54 17.46
#